data_8b9f29e0684589263b8285ea6fa5fb59
#
_entry.id   8b9f29e0684589263b8285ea6fa5fb59
#
_cell.length_a   1.000
_cell.length_b   1.000
_cell.length_c   1.000
_cell.angle_alpha   90.00
_cell.angle_beta   90.00
_cell.angle_gamma   90.00
#
_symmetry.space_group_name_H-M   'P 1'
#
loop_
_entity.id
_entity.type
_entity.pdbx_description
1 polymer ?
#
loop_
_entity_poly.entity_id
_entity_poly.type
_entity_poly.pdbx_seq_one_letter_code
_entity_poly.pdbx_strand_id
1 'polypeptide(L)'
;VPVISLIGYTNAGKSTLFNKLSGADVFIENKLFATLDPTLRKVELFPGIKIIVSDTVGFIRHIPHDLIQAFHATLEEVKSADLLLHVVDVTNEQRHDHIEQVNQVVEQIGAADVPQIMVFNKIDGSDYIEARIDDTPNEQPKCWLSAETESGIELLKELIQNHLKPDRQSYKIHLPAEAGRLRANLFEKGAVREEVHDGEGGWVMHISIDPPSLERICRDNGNELSTLQ
;
A
#
# COMPACT_ATOMS: atom_id res chain seq x y z
N VAL A 1 4.14 -4.92 -9.05
CA VAL A 1 2.89 -4.17 -8.91
C VAL A 1 2.54 -4.19 -7.44
N PRO A 2 2.45 -3.04 -6.75
CA PRO A 2 2.15 -3.00 -5.34
C PRO A 2 0.78 -3.61 -5.01
N VAL A 3 0.69 -4.26 -3.86
CA VAL A 3 -0.53 -4.88 -3.31
C VAL A 3 -1.02 -4.05 -2.13
N ILE A 4 -2.29 -3.65 -2.19
CA ILE A 4 -2.97 -2.91 -1.13
C ILE A 4 -4.08 -3.79 -0.57
N SER A 5 -4.08 -4.04 0.73
CA SER A 5 -5.13 -4.81 1.39
C SER A 5 -6.01 -3.90 2.25
N LEU A 6 -7.34 -4.03 2.08
CA LEU A 6 -8.30 -3.36 2.94
C LEU A 6 -8.53 -4.20 4.18
N ILE A 7 -8.31 -3.61 5.34
CA ILE A 7 -8.58 -4.23 6.64
C ILE A 7 -9.59 -3.38 7.42
N GLY A 8 -10.21 -3.92 8.41
CA GLY A 8 -11.16 -3.19 9.25
C GLY A 8 -12.28 -4.08 9.75
N TYR A 9 -13.01 -3.57 10.72
CA TYR A 9 -14.14 -4.28 11.33
C TYR A 9 -15.26 -4.55 10.32
N THR A 10 -16.13 -5.51 10.59
CA THR A 10 -17.29 -5.78 9.73
C THR A 10 -18.16 -4.53 9.57
N ASN A 11 -18.75 -4.35 8.41
CA ASN A 11 -19.59 -3.20 8.06
C ASN A 11 -18.91 -1.81 8.11
N ALA A 12 -17.58 -1.73 8.19
CA ALA A 12 -16.86 -0.47 8.07
C ALA A 12 -16.92 0.14 6.65
N GLY A 13 -17.40 -0.62 5.65
CA GLY A 13 -17.52 -0.18 4.27
C GLY A 13 -16.33 -0.54 3.37
N LYS A 14 -15.57 -1.59 3.72
CA LYS A 14 -14.43 -2.08 2.92
C LYS A 14 -14.81 -2.43 1.50
N SER A 15 -15.83 -3.26 1.30
CA SER A 15 -16.27 -3.70 -0.03
C SER A 15 -16.83 -2.54 -0.86
N THR A 16 -17.50 -1.55 -0.23
CA THR A 16 -17.91 -0.32 -0.90
C THR A 16 -16.71 0.47 -1.39
N LEU A 17 -15.72 0.66 -0.52
CA LEU A 17 -14.48 1.35 -0.86
C LEU A 17 -13.69 0.61 -1.94
N PHE A 18 -13.62 -0.72 -1.85
CA PHE A 18 -13.00 -1.58 -2.86
C PHE A 18 -13.62 -1.35 -4.25
N ASN A 19 -14.96 -1.35 -4.35
CA ASN A 19 -15.66 -1.11 -5.61
C ASN A 19 -15.35 0.28 -6.17
N LYS A 20 -15.34 1.31 -5.33
CA LYS A 20 -15.01 2.67 -5.76
C LYS A 20 -13.57 2.82 -6.23
N LEU A 21 -12.63 2.19 -5.56
CA LEU A 21 -11.22 2.18 -5.98
C LEU A 21 -11.00 1.35 -7.25
N SER A 22 -11.71 0.23 -7.40
CA SER A 22 -11.50 -0.71 -8.51
C SER A 22 -12.33 -0.40 -9.77
N GLY A 23 -13.27 0.55 -9.70
CA GLY A 23 -14.19 0.83 -10.78
C GLY A 23 -15.10 -0.35 -11.12
N ALA A 24 -15.31 -1.29 -10.19
CA ALA A 24 -16.10 -2.50 -10.37
C ALA A 24 -17.38 -2.44 -9.55
N ASP A 25 -18.48 -2.87 -10.15
CA ASP A 25 -19.75 -3.13 -9.45
C ASP A 25 -19.76 -4.58 -8.95
N VAL A 26 -19.06 -4.85 -7.84
CA VAL A 26 -19.22 -6.12 -7.13
C VAL A 26 -20.43 -5.99 -6.21
N PHE A 27 -21.33 -6.96 -6.26
CA PHE A 27 -22.52 -6.99 -5.42
C PHE A 27 -22.14 -6.98 -3.94
N ILE A 28 -22.59 -5.95 -3.21
CA ILE A 28 -22.31 -5.78 -1.79
C ILE A 28 -23.54 -6.21 -1.00
N GLU A 29 -23.39 -7.24 -0.18
CA GLU A 29 -24.42 -7.59 0.81
C GLU A 29 -24.12 -6.94 2.16
N ASN A 30 -25.12 -6.27 2.75
CA ASN A 30 -25.05 -5.77 4.14
C ASN A 30 -25.23 -6.91 5.15
N LYS A 31 -24.36 -7.91 5.08
CA LYS A 31 -24.34 -9.06 6.00
C LYS A 31 -22.98 -9.17 6.69
N LEU A 32 -22.98 -9.77 7.87
CA LEU A 32 -21.74 -10.20 8.50
C LEU A 32 -21.02 -11.15 7.53
N PHE A 33 -19.72 -10.90 7.27
CA PHE A 33 -18.91 -11.65 6.31
C PHE A 33 -19.41 -11.55 4.86
N ALA A 34 -19.71 -10.34 4.37
CA ALA A 34 -20.08 -10.12 2.98
C ALA A 34 -19.01 -10.63 2.00
N THR A 35 -17.74 -10.62 2.41
CA THR A 35 -16.60 -11.18 1.67
C THR A 35 -16.05 -12.37 2.47
N LEU A 36 -16.14 -13.59 1.93
CA LEU A 36 -15.56 -14.81 2.52
C LEU A 36 -14.24 -15.18 1.87
N ASP A 37 -14.11 -14.97 0.55
CA ASP A 37 -12.89 -15.18 -0.20
C ASP A 37 -12.29 -13.82 -0.59
N PRO A 38 -10.99 -13.62 -0.43
CA PRO A 38 -10.35 -12.36 -0.82
C PRO A 38 -10.52 -12.11 -2.31
N THR A 39 -10.97 -10.92 -2.65
CA THR A 39 -11.13 -10.50 -4.05
C THR A 39 -9.97 -9.61 -4.45
N LEU A 40 -9.15 -10.09 -5.37
CA LEU A 40 -8.03 -9.33 -5.92
C LEU A 40 -8.42 -8.62 -7.22
N ARG A 41 -8.13 -7.33 -7.33
CA ARG A 41 -8.35 -6.56 -8.54
C ARG A 41 -7.13 -5.73 -8.89
N LYS A 42 -6.73 -5.80 -10.17
CA LYS A 42 -5.72 -4.90 -10.71
C LYS A 42 -6.41 -3.60 -11.11
N VAL A 43 -5.95 -2.51 -10.55
CA VAL A 43 -6.52 -1.16 -10.70
C VAL A 43 -5.45 -0.23 -11.24
N GLU A 44 -5.80 0.67 -12.12
CA GLU A 44 -4.96 1.81 -12.48
C GLU A 44 -5.40 3.00 -11.62
N LEU A 45 -4.62 3.29 -10.58
CA LEU A 45 -4.94 4.33 -9.60
C LEU A 45 -4.85 5.73 -10.24
N PHE A 46 -3.80 5.94 -11.05
CA PHE A 46 -3.56 7.10 -11.92
C PHE A 46 -2.93 6.61 -13.22
N PRO A 47 -2.91 7.42 -14.30
CA PRO A 47 -2.28 7.04 -15.55
C PRO A 47 -0.86 6.50 -15.36
N GLY A 48 -0.66 5.22 -15.70
CA GLY A 48 0.60 4.50 -15.55
C GLY A 48 0.90 3.91 -14.17
N ILE A 49 0.09 4.18 -13.15
CA ILE A 49 0.26 3.65 -11.79
C ILE A 49 -0.74 2.51 -11.54
N LYS A 50 -0.25 1.29 -11.69
CA LYS A 50 -1.04 0.06 -11.48
C LYS A 50 -0.79 -0.50 -10.09
N ILE A 51 -1.86 -0.86 -9.40
CA ILE A 51 -1.86 -1.52 -8.10
C ILE A 51 -2.74 -2.76 -8.15
N ILE A 52 -2.59 -3.64 -7.18
CA ILE A 52 -3.54 -4.70 -6.87
C ILE A 52 -4.24 -4.32 -5.57
N VAL A 53 -5.56 -4.28 -5.59
CA VAL A 53 -6.36 -4.05 -4.37
C VAL A 53 -6.99 -5.37 -3.96
N SER A 54 -6.90 -5.69 -2.68
CA SER A 54 -7.51 -6.86 -2.05
C SER A 54 -8.62 -6.43 -1.09
N ASP A 55 -9.84 -6.92 -1.29
CA ASP A 55 -10.90 -6.84 -0.29
C ASP A 55 -10.81 -8.05 0.62
N THR A 56 -10.64 -7.82 1.91
CA THR A 56 -10.48 -8.89 2.89
C THR A 56 -11.74 -9.14 3.70
N VAL A 57 -11.83 -10.29 4.33
CA VAL A 57 -12.91 -10.60 5.28
C VAL A 57 -12.91 -9.59 6.42
N GLY A 58 -14.10 -9.11 6.80
CA GLY A 58 -14.24 -8.19 7.93
C GLY A 58 -13.83 -8.84 9.25
N PHE A 59 -12.98 -8.16 10.01
CA PHE A 59 -12.62 -8.60 11.35
C PHE A 59 -13.81 -8.52 12.30
N ILE A 60 -13.95 -9.53 13.16
CA ILE A 60 -14.95 -9.58 14.23
C ILE A 60 -14.30 -10.12 15.50
N ARG A 61 -14.97 -9.85 16.64
CA ARG A 61 -14.48 -10.16 17.98
C ARG A 61 -14.22 -11.65 18.24
N HIS A 62 -14.92 -12.55 17.58
CA HIS A 62 -14.79 -14.00 17.74
C HIS A 62 -15.00 -14.66 16.38
N ILE A 63 -13.91 -15.11 15.76
CA ILE A 63 -13.98 -15.84 14.50
C ILE A 63 -14.50 -17.24 14.79
N PRO A 64 -15.61 -17.68 14.19
CA PRO A 64 -16.07 -19.04 14.31
C PRO A 64 -15.00 -20.04 13.82
N HIS A 65 -14.82 -21.14 14.53
CA HIS A 65 -13.81 -22.16 14.22
C HIS A 65 -13.91 -22.68 12.77
N ASP A 66 -15.11 -22.76 12.24
CA ASP A 66 -15.39 -23.24 10.88
C ASP A 66 -14.87 -22.28 9.78
N LEU A 67 -14.61 -21.01 10.11
CA LEU A 67 -14.10 -20.00 9.20
C LEU A 67 -12.59 -19.77 9.32
N ILE A 68 -11.90 -20.44 10.23
CA ILE A 68 -10.46 -20.23 10.49
C ILE A 68 -9.62 -20.52 9.23
N GLN A 69 -9.95 -21.54 8.44
CA GLN A 69 -9.18 -21.87 7.23
C GLN A 69 -9.35 -20.81 6.12
N ALA A 70 -10.57 -20.32 5.88
CA ALA A 70 -10.82 -19.23 4.93
C ALA A 70 -10.15 -17.93 5.42
N PHE A 71 -10.11 -17.73 6.72
CA PHE A 71 -9.45 -16.60 7.35
C PHE A 71 -7.92 -16.62 7.20
N HIS A 72 -7.30 -17.81 7.26
CA HIS A 72 -5.85 -17.95 7.06
C HIS A 72 -5.39 -17.46 5.68
N ALA A 73 -6.10 -17.80 4.59
CA ALA A 73 -5.75 -17.32 3.25
C ALA A 73 -5.80 -15.79 3.18
N THR A 74 -6.83 -15.18 3.78
CA THR A 74 -6.98 -13.72 3.86
C THR A 74 -5.88 -13.06 4.69
N LEU A 75 -5.46 -13.69 5.78
CA LEU A 75 -4.41 -13.19 6.66
C LEU A 75 -3.02 -13.21 5.99
N GLU A 76 -2.73 -14.22 5.17
CA GLU A 76 -1.48 -14.26 4.37
C GLU A 76 -1.42 -13.11 3.35
N GLU A 77 -2.54 -12.73 2.76
CA GLU A 77 -2.62 -11.58 1.85
C GLU A 77 -2.37 -10.25 2.57
N VAL A 78 -2.90 -10.09 3.78
CA VAL A 78 -2.64 -8.89 4.62
C VAL A 78 -1.16 -8.79 4.95
N LYS A 79 -0.52 -9.89 5.30
CA LYS A 79 0.91 -9.94 5.64
C LYS A 79 1.81 -9.65 4.45
N SER A 80 1.40 -10.04 3.24
CA SER A 80 2.17 -9.84 2.01
C SER A 80 1.87 -8.52 1.30
N ALA A 81 0.98 -7.69 1.84
CA ALA A 81 0.65 -6.39 1.27
C ALA A 81 1.79 -5.38 1.43
N ASP A 82 1.89 -4.46 0.46
CA ASP A 82 2.82 -3.32 0.53
C ASP A 82 2.22 -2.15 1.34
N LEU A 83 0.89 -2.12 1.47
CA LEU A 83 0.16 -1.08 2.20
C LEU A 83 -1.18 -1.63 2.70
N LEU A 84 -1.55 -1.29 3.92
CA LEU A 84 -2.87 -1.58 4.49
C LEU A 84 -3.74 -0.32 4.52
N LEU A 85 -4.99 -0.44 4.09
CA LEU A 85 -6.02 0.57 4.31
C LEU A 85 -6.92 0.10 5.46
N HIS A 86 -6.73 0.66 6.64
CA HIS A 86 -7.54 0.34 7.82
C HIS A 86 -8.82 1.17 7.81
N VAL A 87 -9.91 0.56 7.35
CA VAL A 87 -11.21 1.21 7.17
C VAL A 87 -12.00 1.19 8.47
N VAL A 88 -12.41 2.37 8.91
CA VAL A 88 -13.12 2.62 10.18
C VAL A 88 -14.42 3.37 9.90
N ASP A 89 -15.53 2.92 10.47
CA ASP A 89 -16.80 3.62 10.43
C ASP A 89 -16.81 4.76 11.48
N VAL A 90 -16.80 6.03 11.03
CA VAL A 90 -16.78 7.20 11.96
C VAL A 90 -18.06 7.36 12.75
N THR A 91 -19.16 6.79 12.27
CA THR A 91 -20.48 6.90 12.93
C THR A 91 -20.64 5.90 14.08
N ASN A 92 -19.73 4.90 14.16
CA ASN A 92 -19.80 3.89 15.19
C ASN A 92 -19.20 4.39 16.51
N GLU A 93 -19.99 4.37 17.59
CA GLU A 93 -19.54 4.79 18.92
C GLU A 93 -18.40 3.92 19.48
N GLN A 94 -18.35 2.62 19.09
CA GLN A 94 -17.31 1.67 19.50
C GLN A 94 -16.10 1.64 18.56
N ARG A 95 -15.93 2.66 17.69
CA ARG A 95 -14.85 2.67 16.69
C ARG A 95 -13.45 2.52 17.27
N HIS A 96 -13.21 3.04 18.48
CA HIS A 96 -11.90 2.90 19.13
C HIS A 96 -11.60 1.45 19.51
N ASP A 97 -12.58 0.75 20.08
CA ASP A 97 -12.46 -0.68 20.44
C ASP A 97 -12.26 -1.52 19.15
N HIS A 98 -12.96 -1.16 18.07
CA HIS A 98 -12.81 -1.85 16.78
C HIS A 98 -11.41 -1.65 16.19
N ILE A 99 -10.85 -0.44 16.26
CA ILE A 99 -9.48 -0.15 15.82
C ILE A 99 -8.48 -1.00 16.60
N GLU A 100 -8.61 -1.03 17.92
CA GLU A 100 -7.71 -1.83 18.78
C GLU A 100 -7.80 -3.32 18.47
N GLN A 101 -9.00 -3.86 18.25
CA GLN A 101 -9.19 -5.28 17.91
C GLN A 101 -8.55 -5.62 16.56
N VAL A 102 -8.71 -4.75 15.54
CA VAL A 102 -8.08 -4.95 14.23
C VAL A 102 -6.56 -4.90 14.36
N ASN A 103 -6.02 -3.94 15.11
CA ASN A 103 -4.57 -3.82 15.34
C ASN A 103 -4.00 -5.05 16.05
N GLN A 104 -4.71 -5.59 17.05
CA GLN A 104 -4.30 -6.82 17.73
C GLN A 104 -4.22 -8.00 16.74
N VAL A 105 -5.18 -8.14 15.83
CA VAL A 105 -5.14 -9.19 14.81
C VAL A 105 -3.97 -8.98 13.84
N VAL A 106 -3.75 -7.74 13.38
CA VAL A 106 -2.62 -7.40 12.50
C VAL A 106 -1.29 -7.75 13.15
N GLU A 107 -1.14 -7.47 14.45
CA GLU A 107 0.05 -7.86 15.23
C GLU A 107 0.19 -9.38 15.36
N GLN A 108 -0.88 -10.09 15.70
CA GLN A 108 -0.90 -11.56 15.86
C GLN A 108 -0.49 -12.30 14.58
N ILE A 109 -0.85 -11.79 13.41
CA ILE A 109 -0.46 -12.37 12.11
C ILE A 109 0.94 -11.96 11.66
N GLY A 110 1.63 -11.08 12.39
CA GLY A 110 2.96 -10.60 12.03
C GLY A 110 2.96 -9.60 10.88
N ALA A 111 1.91 -8.78 10.75
CA ALA A 111 1.77 -7.72 9.76
C ALA A 111 1.89 -6.30 10.36
N ALA A 112 2.37 -6.18 11.61
CA ALA A 112 2.49 -4.89 12.30
C ALA A 112 3.47 -3.92 11.61
N ASP A 113 4.48 -4.45 10.89
CA ASP A 113 5.46 -3.66 10.16
C ASP A 113 4.98 -3.19 8.77
N VAL A 114 3.83 -3.68 8.30
CA VAL A 114 3.26 -3.23 7.03
C VAL A 114 2.73 -1.80 7.20
N PRO A 115 3.13 -0.85 6.34
CA PRO A 115 2.63 0.51 6.41
C PRO A 115 1.10 0.56 6.36
N GLN A 116 0.49 1.46 7.15
CA GLN A 116 -0.97 1.56 7.24
C GLN A 116 -1.44 3.00 7.05
N ILE A 117 -2.53 3.18 6.31
CA ILE A 117 -3.32 4.41 6.25
C ILE A 117 -4.65 4.16 6.98
N MET A 118 -4.99 5.01 7.95
CA MET A 118 -6.30 5.00 8.57
C MET A 118 -7.33 5.67 7.66
N VAL A 119 -8.39 4.95 7.29
CA VAL A 119 -9.46 5.45 6.43
C VAL A 119 -10.74 5.56 7.24
N PHE A 120 -11.05 6.77 7.69
CA PHE A 120 -12.28 7.10 8.42
C PHE A 120 -13.43 7.29 7.43
N ASN A 121 -14.20 6.23 7.22
CA ASN A 121 -15.28 6.14 6.25
C ASN A 121 -16.63 6.54 6.84
N LYS A 122 -17.60 6.79 5.96
CA LYS A 122 -19.00 7.16 6.27
C LYS A 122 -19.15 8.55 6.88
N ILE A 123 -18.33 9.51 6.44
CA ILE A 123 -18.46 10.91 6.87
C ILE A 123 -19.80 11.52 6.49
N ASP A 124 -20.51 10.97 5.49
CA ASP A 124 -21.86 11.33 5.09
C ASP A 124 -22.91 11.12 6.20
N GLY A 125 -22.61 10.26 7.17
CA GLY A 125 -23.41 10.07 8.37
C GLY A 125 -23.13 11.08 9.49
N SER A 126 -22.32 12.12 9.23
CA SER A 126 -21.95 13.15 10.23
C SER A 126 -21.98 14.54 9.61
N ASP A 127 -22.72 15.45 10.22
CA ASP A 127 -22.83 16.86 9.78
C ASP A 127 -21.56 17.69 10.04
N TYR A 128 -20.58 17.14 10.75
CA TYR A 128 -19.42 17.88 11.25
C TYR A 128 -18.07 17.40 10.68
N ILE A 129 -18.06 16.33 9.89
CA ILE A 129 -16.83 15.73 9.36
C ILE A 129 -16.77 15.97 7.86
N GLU A 130 -15.73 16.69 7.42
CA GLU A 130 -15.45 16.92 6.01
C GLU A 130 -14.37 15.96 5.50
N ALA A 131 -14.37 15.72 4.17
CA ALA A 131 -13.33 14.95 3.51
C ALA A 131 -11.99 15.69 3.60
N ARG A 132 -10.97 15.00 4.12
CA ARG A 132 -9.61 15.54 4.29
C ARG A 132 -8.59 14.44 4.46
N ILE A 133 -7.33 14.82 4.35
CA ILE A 133 -6.19 13.99 4.72
C ILE A 133 -5.39 14.66 5.86
N ASP A 134 -4.71 13.84 6.64
CA ASP A 134 -3.67 14.22 7.58
C ASP A 134 -2.49 13.28 7.35
N ASP A 135 -1.41 13.84 6.82
CA ASP A 135 -0.18 13.13 6.45
C ASP A 135 1.01 13.81 7.17
N THR A 136 0.87 13.97 8.49
CA THR A 136 1.91 14.55 9.32
C THR A 136 3.12 13.62 9.37
N PRO A 137 4.34 14.10 9.11
CA PRO A 137 5.56 13.28 9.16
C PRO A 137 5.71 12.57 10.51
N ASN A 138 6.05 11.28 10.47
CA ASN A 138 6.22 10.37 11.61
C ASN A 138 4.94 10.05 12.39
N GLU A 139 3.77 10.41 11.88
CA GLU A 139 2.49 9.96 12.38
C GLU A 139 1.84 9.00 11.37
N GLN A 140 0.89 8.19 11.85
CA GLN A 140 0.11 7.33 10.97
C GLN A 140 -0.79 8.17 10.07
N PRO A 141 -0.69 8.06 8.73
CA PRO A 141 -1.51 8.84 7.81
C PRO A 141 -3.00 8.55 7.98
N LYS A 142 -3.83 9.57 7.80
CA LYS A 142 -5.28 9.49 7.97
C LYS A 142 -6.01 10.13 6.80
N CYS A 143 -7.11 9.52 6.39
CA CYS A 143 -8.02 10.06 5.38
C CYS A 143 -9.45 9.93 5.85
N TRP A 144 -10.22 11.01 5.77
CA TRP A 144 -11.67 11.03 6.05
C TRP A 144 -12.42 11.09 4.73
N LEU A 145 -13.35 10.17 4.51
CA LEU A 145 -14.07 10.04 3.25
C LEU A 145 -15.46 9.40 3.43
N SER A 146 -16.26 9.47 2.39
CA SER A 146 -17.43 8.64 2.21
C SER A 146 -17.26 7.79 0.94
N ALA A 147 -17.17 6.49 1.11
CA ALA A 147 -17.17 5.57 -0.03
C ALA A 147 -18.52 5.55 -0.76
N GLU A 148 -19.62 5.86 -0.07
CA GLU A 148 -20.96 5.90 -0.65
C GLU A 148 -21.13 7.12 -1.59
N THR A 149 -20.79 8.31 -1.12
CA THR A 149 -20.92 9.57 -1.89
C THR A 149 -19.68 9.91 -2.72
N GLU A 150 -18.63 9.11 -2.64
CA GLU A 150 -17.31 9.31 -3.27
C GLU A 150 -16.53 10.54 -2.77
N SER A 151 -17.05 11.23 -1.77
CA SER A 151 -16.37 12.37 -1.17
C SER A 151 -15.06 11.94 -0.52
N GLY A 152 -13.92 12.48 -0.96
CA GLY A 152 -12.59 12.18 -0.45
C GLY A 152 -11.89 10.97 -1.10
N ILE A 153 -12.49 10.29 -2.08
CA ILE A 153 -11.85 9.15 -2.78
C ILE A 153 -10.57 9.61 -3.51
N GLU A 154 -10.59 10.75 -4.19
CA GLU A 154 -9.41 11.25 -4.88
C GLU A 154 -8.28 11.64 -3.89
N LEU A 155 -8.63 12.18 -2.72
CA LEU A 155 -7.65 12.45 -1.65
C LEU A 155 -6.99 11.16 -1.15
N LEU A 156 -7.78 10.08 -1.00
CA LEU A 156 -7.23 8.77 -0.64
C LEU A 156 -6.28 8.24 -1.72
N LYS A 157 -6.63 8.36 -2.99
CA LYS A 157 -5.77 7.93 -4.10
C LYS A 157 -4.43 8.69 -4.09
N GLU A 158 -4.45 10.00 -3.90
CA GLU A 158 -3.24 10.81 -3.77
C GLU A 158 -2.37 10.37 -2.58
N LEU A 159 -2.99 10.13 -1.42
CA LEU A 159 -2.30 9.66 -0.23
C LEU A 159 -1.65 8.28 -0.46
N ILE A 160 -2.39 7.34 -1.05
CA ILE A 160 -1.87 6.03 -1.46
C ILE A 160 -0.66 6.19 -2.40
N GLN A 161 -0.77 7.05 -3.42
CA GLN A 161 0.31 7.29 -4.36
C GLN A 161 1.58 7.79 -3.67
N ASN A 162 1.43 8.69 -2.70
CA ASN A 162 2.55 9.24 -1.96
C ASN A 162 3.25 8.17 -1.11
N HIS A 163 2.48 7.29 -0.46
CA HIS A 163 3.01 6.21 0.38
C HIS A 163 3.50 4.98 -0.40
N LEU A 164 3.02 4.79 -1.64
CA LEU A 164 3.54 3.76 -2.55
C LEU A 164 4.72 4.24 -3.41
N LYS A 165 5.01 5.53 -3.43
CA LYS A 165 6.25 6.01 -4.04
C LYS A 165 7.40 5.40 -3.25
N PRO A 166 8.26 4.59 -3.90
CA PRO A 166 9.42 4.07 -3.21
C PRO A 166 10.22 5.26 -2.66
N ASP A 167 10.64 5.16 -1.40
CA ASP A 167 11.49 6.17 -0.75
C ASP A 167 12.83 6.23 -1.49
N ARG A 168 12.89 7.09 -2.53
CA ARG A 168 14.05 7.19 -3.40
C ARG A 168 15.17 7.90 -2.66
N GLN A 169 16.21 7.15 -2.40
CA GLN A 169 17.44 7.67 -1.85
C GLN A 169 18.41 8.05 -2.97
N SER A 170 19.23 9.06 -2.71
CA SER A 170 20.28 9.48 -3.62
C SER A 170 21.57 8.74 -3.29
N TYR A 171 22.16 8.12 -4.32
CA TYR A 171 23.45 7.44 -4.22
C TYR A 171 24.42 8.04 -5.23
N LYS A 172 25.68 8.08 -4.84
CA LYS A 172 26.80 8.30 -5.76
C LYS A 172 27.46 6.95 -5.95
N ILE A 173 27.43 6.42 -7.14
CA ILE A 173 28.02 5.12 -7.48
C ILE A 173 29.10 5.25 -8.53
N HIS A 174 30.10 4.37 -8.46
CA HIS A 174 31.16 4.26 -9.44
C HIS A 174 30.98 2.95 -10.22
N LEU A 175 30.76 3.03 -11.50
CA LEU A 175 30.58 1.88 -12.38
C LEU A 175 31.83 1.67 -13.23
N PRO A 176 32.48 0.50 -13.16
CA PRO A 176 33.58 0.17 -14.05
C PRO A 176 33.09 -0.01 -15.49
N ALA A 177 33.99 0.03 -16.46
CA ALA A 177 33.68 -0.06 -17.89
C ALA A 177 32.86 -1.30 -18.27
N GLU A 178 33.06 -2.41 -17.55
CA GLU A 178 32.38 -3.69 -17.76
C GLU A 178 30.92 -3.68 -17.28
N ALA A 179 30.53 -2.73 -16.42
CA ALA A 179 29.19 -2.63 -15.83
C ALA A 179 28.16 -1.95 -16.76
N GLY A 180 28.38 -1.96 -18.08
CA GLY A 180 27.49 -1.31 -19.05
C GLY A 180 26.03 -1.80 -18.99
N ARG A 181 25.79 -3.08 -18.63
CA ARG A 181 24.44 -3.63 -18.47
C ARG A 181 23.75 -3.05 -17.24
N LEU A 182 24.45 -2.96 -16.12
CA LEU A 182 23.92 -2.32 -14.91
C LEU A 182 23.60 -0.85 -15.17
N ARG A 183 24.50 -0.13 -15.87
CA ARG A 183 24.26 1.25 -16.30
C ARG A 183 22.97 1.38 -17.12
N ALA A 184 22.79 0.53 -18.15
CA ALA A 184 21.58 0.55 -19.00
C ALA A 184 20.30 0.31 -18.18
N ASN A 185 20.32 -0.64 -17.25
CA ASN A 185 19.17 -0.93 -16.38
C ASN A 185 18.82 0.26 -15.46
N LEU A 186 19.82 1.00 -14.95
CA LEU A 186 19.58 2.21 -14.15
C LEU A 186 18.94 3.33 -14.99
N PHE A 187 19.35 3.49 -16.24
CA PHE A 187 18.69 4.44 -17.17
C PHE A 187 17.25 4.02 -17.50
N GLU A 188 17.01 2.75 -17.80
CA GLU A 188 15.67 2.21 -18.09
C GLU A 188 14.70 2.43 -16.91
N LYS A 189 15.20 2.36 -15.68
CA LYS A 189 14.42 2.63 -14.46
C LYS A 189 14.25 4.12 -14.16
N GLY A 190 14.84 5.01 -14.97
CA GLY A 190 14.82 6.45 -14.72
C GLY A 190 15.49 6.82 -13.38
N ALA A 191 16.47 6.04 -12.97
CA ALA A 191 17.19 6.26 -11.73
C ALA A 191 18.30 7.32 -11.86
N VAL A 192 18.89 7.48 -13.03
CA VAL A 192 20.05 8.33 -13.27
C VAL A 192 19.65 9.81 -13.26
N ARG A 193 20.37 10.62 -12.47
CA ARG A 193 20.23 12.08 -12.39
C ARG A 193 21.36 12.77 -13.15
N GLU A 194 22.58 12.33 -12.90
CA GLU A 194 23.78 12.84 -13.52
C GLU A 194 24.76 11.70 -13.79
N GLU A 195 25.54 11.82 -14.82
CA GLU A 195 26.60 10.89 -15.19
C GLU A 195 27.82 11.62 -15.69
N VAL A 196 29.00 11.22 -15.24
CA VAL A 196 30.29 11.74 -15.66
C VAL A 196 31.23 10.56 -15.92
N HIS A 197 32.02 10.62 -17.02
CA HIS A 197 33.11 9.67 -17.26
C HIS A 197 34.23 9.88 -16.25
N ASP A 198 34.75 8.78 -15.68
CA ASP A 198 35.85 8.81 -14.69
C ASP A 198 37.25 9.01 -15.30
N GLY A 199 37.36 8.99 -16.62
CA GLY A 199 38.63 9.07 -17.35
C GLY A 199 39.39 7.76 -17.51
N GLU A 200 38.95 6.67 -16.86
CA GLU A 200 39.53 5.32 -16.92
C GLU A 200 38.62 4.33 -17.67
N GLY A 201 37.54 4.83 -18.31
CA GLY A 201 36.58 4.05 -19.08
C GLY A 201 35.31 3.68 -18.31
N GLY A 202 35.20 4.01 -17.04
CA GLY A 202 34.03 3.86 -16.21
C GLY A 202 33.18 5.13 -16.09
N TRP A 203 32.23 5.08 -15.17
CA TRP A 203 31.28 6.18 -14.94
C TRP A 203 31.09 6.45 -13.44
N VAL A 204 31.04 7.72 -13.07
CA VAL A 204 30.53 8.20 -11.79
C VAL A 204 29.10 8.67 -12.01
N MET A 205 28.16 8.07 -11.31
CA MET A 205 26.73 8.36 -11.49
C MET A 205 26.10 8.83 -10.19
N HIS A 206 25.29 9.89 -10.28
CA HIS A 206 24.35 10.26 -9.24
C HIS A 206 23.00 9.67 -9.61
N ILE A 207 22.50 8.76 -8.77
CA ILE A 207 21.23 8.06 -8.98
C ILE A 207 20.27 8.34 -7.84
N SER A 208 18.97 8.30 -8.16
CA SER A 208 17.87 8.38 -7.20
C SER A 208 16.97 7.16 -7.42
N ILE A 209 17.00 6.23 -6.46
CA ILE A 209 16.30 4.94 -6.56
C ILE A 209 15.99 4.42 -5.15
N ASP A 210 14.94 3.64 -5.01
CA ASP A 210 14.64 2.97 -3.76
C ASP A 210 15.65 1.84 -3.46
N PRO A 211 16.01 1.63 -2.19
CA PRO A 211 17.01 0.65 -1.80
C PRO A 211 16.72 -0.77 -2.29
N PRO A 212 15.49 -1.32 -2.15
CA PRO A 212 15.18 -2.66 -2.65
C PRO A 212 15.35 -2.83 -4.17
N SER A 213 14.97 -1.81 -4.94
CA SER A 213 15.16 -1.83 -6.39
C SER A 213 16.63 -1.78 -6.78
N LEU A 214 17.42 -0.96 -6.08
CA LEU A 214 18.86 -0.88 -6.31
C LEU A 214 19.55 -2.22 -6.01
N GLU A 215 19.28 -2.83 -4.86
CA GLU A 215 19.82 -4.14 -4.48
C GLU A 215 19.47 -5.23 -5.51
N ARG A 216 18.22 -5.25 -5.98
CA ARG A 216 17.78 -6.22 -6.99
C ARG A 216 18.53 -6.01 -8.31
N ILE A 217 18.62 -4.77 -8.79
CA ILE A 217 19.33 -4.44 -10.03
C ILE A 217 20.81 -4.84 -9.92
N CYS A 218 21.47 -4.53 -8.81
CA CYS A 218 22.86 -4.93 -8.57
C CYS A 218 23.01 -6.44 -8.60
N ARG A 219 22.18 -7.18 -7.87
CA ARG A 219 22.20 -8.66 -7.84
C ARG A 219 21.98 -9.27 -9.21
N ASP A 220 21.00 -8.81 -9.98
CA ASP A 220 20.65 -9.31 -11.31
C ASP A 220 21.78 -9.07 -12.34
N ASN A 221 22.70 -8.14 -12.05
CA ASN A 221 23.87 -7.84 -12.88
C ASN A 221 25.19 -8.32 -12.29
N GLY A 222 25.13 -9.13 -11.21
CA GLY A 222 26.33 -9.74 -10.60
C GLY A 222 27.23 -8.75 -9.86
N ASN A 223 26.69 -7.61 -9.43
CA ASN A 223 27.40 -6.58 -8.66
C ASN A 223 26.89 -6.56 -7.22
N GLU A 224 27.80 -6.29 -6.27
CA GLU A 224 27.43 -5.98 -4.89
C GLU A 224 27.38 -4.47 -4.70
N LEU A 225 26.34 -3.99 -4.01
CA LEU A 225 26.17 -2.55 -3.75
C LEU A 225 27.36 -1.94 -2.99
N SER A 226 27.96 -2.71 -2.08
CA SER A 226 29.14 -2.35 -1.30
C SER A 226 30.39 -2.07 -2.14
N THR A 227 30.47 -2.58 -3.35
CA THR A 227 31.60 -2.39 -4.27
C THR A 227 31.41 -1.19 -5.21
N LEU A 228 30.24 -0.58 -5.21
CA LEU A 228 29.88 0.51 -6.12
C LEU A 228 29.79 1.89 -5.42
N GLN A 229 29.93 1.94 -4.09
CA GLN A 229 29.87 3.16 -3.29
C GLN A 229 31.25 3.78 -3.07
#